data_8ea7c8ea3ee50ba1b57df26da61bb671
#
_entry.id   8ea7c8ea3ee50ba1b57df26da61bb671
#
_cell.length_a   1.000
_cell.length_b   1.000
_cell.length_c   1.000
_cell.angle_alpha   90.00
_cell.angle_beta   90.00
_cell.angle_gamma   90.00
#
_symmetry.space_group_name_H-M   'P 1'
#
loop_
_entity.id
_entity.type
_entity.pdbx_description
1 polymer ?
#
loop_
_entity_poly.entity_id
_entity_poly.type
_entity_poly.pdbx_seq_one_letter_code
_entity_poly.pdbx_strand_id
1 'polypeptide(L)'
;MYYIGVDLGTSAVKLLLMEESGKICNIVSKEYPLFFPHPGWSEQNPEDWYTQSMAGMKELTEGIDRSQVAGISFGGQMHGLVTLDDQDQVIRPAILWNDGRTSEETDYLNNVIGKDKLSQYTANIAFAGFTAPKILWMKKNEPEKFAKVVKIMLPKD
;
A
#
# COMPACT_ATOMS: atom_id res chain seq x y z
N MET A 1 6.93 -17.28 23.61
CA MET A 1 6.24 -16.10 22.99
C MET A 1 6.23 -16.26 21.49
N TYR A 2 5.23 -15.65 20.83
CA TYR A 2 5.10 -15.65 19.37
C TYR A 2 5.22 -14.24 18.82
N TYR A 3 5.66 -14.14 17.58
CA TYR A 3 5.71 -12.91 16.78
C TYR A 3 5.04 -13.16 15.45
N ILE A 4 4.34 -12.14 14.93
CA ILE A 4 3.65 -12.21 13.65
C ILE A 4 4.27 -11.19 12.69
N GLY A 5 4.68 -11.66 11.52
CA GLY A 5 5.04 -10.81 10.38
C GLY A 5 3.90 -10.80 9.36
N VAL A 6 3.56 -9.63 8.85
CA VAL A 6 2.57 -9.45 7.78
C VAL A 6 3.24 -8.75 6.62
N ASP A 7 3.24 -9.39 5.46
CA ASP A 7 3.76 -8.82 4.21
C ASP A 7 2.60 -8.61 3.22
N LEU A 8 2.22 -7.35 3.04
CA LEU A 8 1.17 -6.93 2.12
C LEU A 8 1.73 -6.78 0.71
N GLY A 9 1.89 -7.90 0.00
CA GLY A 9 2.40 -7.93 -1.37
C GLY A 9 1.40 -7.43 -2.41
N THR A 10 1.81 -7.44 -3.68
CA THR A 10 0.94 -6.98 -4.79
C THR A 10 -0.16 -7.99 -5.12
N SER A 11 0.10 -9.29 -5.02
CA SER A 11 -0.87 -10.33 -5.41
C SER A 11 -1.53 -11.01 -4.21
N ALA A 12 -0.91 -10.95 -3.04
CA ALA A 12 -1.36 -11.62 -1.84
C ALA A 12 -0.75 -10.99 -0.60
N VAL A 13 -1.45 -11.09 0.54
CA VAL A 13 -0.83 -10.92 1.84
C VAL A 13 -0.28 -12.24 2.31
N LYS A 14 0.96 -12.23 2.84
CA LYS A 14 1.58 -13.36 3.54
C LYS A 14 1.73 -13.04 5.00
N LEU A 15 1.32 -13.99 5.82
CA LEU A 15 1.43 -13.89 7.27
C LEU A 15 2.30 -15.03 7.79
N LEU A 16 3.21 -14.70 8.69
CA LEU A 16 4.17 -15.61 9.30
C LEU A 16 3.96 -15.60 10.81
N LEU A 17 3.88 -16.78 11.41
CA LEU A 17 3.94 -16.98 12.86
C LEU A 17 5.29 -17.60 13.24
N MET A 18 6.00 -16.97 14.15
CA MET A 18 7.33 -17.38 14.57
C MET A 18 7.42 -17.43 16.10
N GLU A 19 8.09 -18.45 16.63
CA GLU A 19 8.50 -18.49 18.04
C GLU A 19 9.69 -17.56 18.31
N GLU A 20 9.89 -17.20 19.56
CA GLU A 20 11.04 -16.41 20.03
C GLU A 20 12.39 -17.04 19.68
N SER A 21 12.45 -18.35 19.52
CA SER A 21 13.62 -19.10 19.06
C SER A 21 13.99 -18.88 17.60
N GLY A 22 13.13 -18.20 16.82
CA GLY A 22 13.26 -18.05 15.39
C GLY A 22 12.61 -19.18 14.57
N LYS A 23 11.98 -20.16 15.23
CA LYS A 23 11.29 -21.26 14.55
C LYS A 23 9.98 -20.77 13.95
N ILE A 24 9.80 -20.98 12.65
CA ILE A 24 8.56 -20.71 11.94
C ILE A 24 7.54 -21.78 12.31
N CYS A 25 6.39 -21.35 12.84
CA CYS A 25 5.30 -22.24 13.27
C CYS A 25 4.26 -22.43 12.18
N ASN A 26 3.91 -21.33 11.47
CA ASN A 26 2.88 -21.36 10.43
C ASN A 26 3.09 -20.22 9.43
N ILE A 27 2.65 -20.42 8.19
CA ILE A 27 2.59 -19.41 7.14
C ILE A 27 1.23 -19.50 6.45
N VAL A 28 0.55 -18.37 6.31
CA VAL A 28 -0.73 -18.26 5.60
C VAL A 28 -0.58 -17.24 4.48
N SER A 29 -1.16 -17.53 3.32
CA SER A 29 -1.24 -16.60 2.18
C SER A 29 -2.68 -16.43 1.75
N LYS A 30 -3.11 -15.18 1.52
CA LYS A 30 -4.44 -14.84 1.01
C LYS A 30 -4.29 -13.93 -0.19
N GLU A 31 -4.87 -14.34 -1.31
CA GLU A 31 -4.87 -13.59 -2.56
C GLU A 31 -5.98 -12.53 -2.57
N TYR A 32 -5.79 -11.49 -3.36
CA TYR A 32 -6.79 -10.46 -3.64
C TYR A 32 -6.70 -9.99 -5.09
N PRO A 33 -7.81 -9.42 -5.63
CA PRO A 33 -7.85 -8.99 -7.02
C PRO A 33 -6.86 -7.87 -7.34
N LEU A 34 -6.39 -7.86 -8.58
CA LEU A 34 -5.64 -6.76 -9.20
C LEU A 34 -6.42 -6.28 -10.41
N PHE A 35 -6.66 -4.97 -10.53
CA PHE A 35 -7.48 -4.39 -11.58
C PHE A 35 -6.62 -3.58 -12.56
N PHE A 36 -6.93 -3.70 -13.84
CA PHE A 36 -6.30 -2.98 -14.95
C PHE A 36 -7.37 -2.23 -15.76
N PRO A 37 -7.94 -1.12 -15.22
CA PRO A 37 -9.07 -0.45 -15.85
C PRO A 37 -8.76 0.17 -17.21
N HIS A 38 -7.48 0.51 -17.45
CA HIS A 38 -6.97 1.01 -18.72
C HIS A 38 -5.58 0.42 -18.99
N PRO A 39 -5.10 0.44 -20.26
CA PRO A 39 -3.73 0.03 -20.57
C PRO A 39 -2.71 0.82 -19.73
N GLY A 40 -1.81 0.11 -19.05
CA GLY A 40 -0.78 0.69 -18.19
C GLY A 40 -1.25 1.16 -16.82
N TRP A 41 -2.52 1.03 -16.47
CA TRP A 41 -3.05 1.31 -15.14
C TRP A 41 -3.06 0.06 -14.28
N SER A 42 -2.85 0.23 -12.98
CA SER A 42 -2.86 -0.87 -12.02
C SER A 42 -3.45 -0.38 -10.70
N GLU A 43 -4.55 -1.00 -10.29
CA GLU A 43 -5.33 -0.59 -9.12
C GLU A 43 -5.72 -1.78 -8.24
N GLN A 44 -5.88 -1.53 -6.94
CA GLN A 44 -6.45 -2.47 -5.98
C GLN A 44 -7.40 -1.76 -5.01
N ASN A 45 -8.36 -2.53 -4.48
CA ASN A 45 -9.24 -2.03 -3.43
C ASN A 45 -8.55 -2.22 -2.06
N PRO A 46 -8.25 -1.17 -1.28
CA PRO A 46 -7.65 -1.29 0.04
C PRO A 46 -8.44 -2.16 1.04
N GLU A 47 -9.77 -2.19 0.92
CA GLU A 47 -10.62 -3.04 1.76
C GLU A 47 -10.35 -4.54 1.55
N ASP A 48 -9.93 -4.94 0.36
CA ASP A 48 -9.55 -6.34 0.10
C ASP A 48 -8.27 -6.70 0.88
N TRP A 49 -7.31 -5.78 0.98
CA TRP A 49 -6.10 -5.98 1.78
C TRP A 49 -6.43 -6.20 3.25
N TYR A 50 -7.28 -5.34 3.83
CA TYR A 50 -7.70 -5.46 5.21
C TYR A 50 -8.47 -6.76 5.47
N THR A 51 -9.46 -7.05 4.64
CA THR A 51 -10.30 -8.25 4.77
C THR A 51 -9.46 -9.53 4.71
N GLN A 52 -8.56 -9.62 3.73
CA GLN A 52 -7.71 -10.80 3.57
C GLN A 52 -6.63 -10.90 4.67
N SER A 53 -6.12 -9.77 5.14
CA SER A 53 -5.20 -9.77 6.29
C SER A 53 -5.87 -10.26 7.55
N MET A 54 -7.11 -9.83 7.84
CA MET A 54 -7.87 -10.29 8.99
C MET A 54 -8.24 -11.77 8.89
N ALA A 55 -8.64 -12.24 7.71
CA ALA A 55 -8.91 -13.65 7.45
C ALA A 55 -7.66 -14.51 7.63
N GLY A 56 -6.53 -14.06 7.08
CA GLY A 56 -5.23 -14.73 7.24
C GLY A 56 -4.75 -14.73 8.69
N MET A 57 -4.94 -13.65 9.44
CA MET A 57 -4.60 -13.56 10.86
C MET A 57 -5.39 -14.56 11.71
N LYS A 58 -6.68 -14.69 11.41
CA LYS A 58 -7.55 -15.66 12.11
C LYS A 58 -7.06 -17.09 11.89
N GLU A 59 -6.76 -17.46 10.64
CA GLU A 59 -6.24 -18.78 10.28
C GLU A 59 -4.85 -19.02 10.86
N LEU A 60 -3.95 -18.04 10.80
CA LEU A 60 -2.58 -18.14 11.30
C LEU A 60 -2.55 -18.46 12.80
N THR A 61 -3.51 -17.91 13.55
CA THR A 61 -3.57 -18.04 15.02
C THR A 61 -4.55 -19.12 15.50
N GLU A 62 -5.03 -19.99 14.61
CA GLU A 62 -5.88 -21.10 15.00
C GLU A 62 -5.13 -22.09 15.90
N GLY A 63 -5.75 -22.44 17.02
CA GLY A 63 -5.15 -23.36 18.00
C GLY A 63 -4.04 -22.77 18.87
N ILE A 64 -3.78 -21.44 18.78
CA ILE A 64 -2.76 -20.75 19.57
C ILE A 64 -3.42 -19.87 20.64
N ASP A 65 -2.81 -19.85 21.82
CA ASP A 65 -3.15 -18.85 22.83
C ASP A 65 -2.66 -17.47 22.36
N ARG A 66 -3.58 -16.63 21.90
CA ARG A 66 -3.30 -15.29 21.37
C ARG A 66 -2.67 -14.34 22.40
N SER A 67 -2.83 -14.61 23.70
CA SER A 67 -2.18 -13.83 24.75
C SER A 67 -0.66 -13.98 24.76
N GLN A 68 -0.13 -15.02 24.08
CA GLN A 68 1.29 -15.26 23.92
C GLN A 68 1.90 -14.56 22.68
N VAL A 69 1.10 -13.85 21.89
CA VAL A 69 1.61 -13.02 20.78
C VAL A 69 2.20 -11.74 21.35
N ALA A 70 3.52 -11.62 21.31
CA ALA A 70 4.26 -10.50 21.89
C ALA A 70 4.37 -9.29 20.96
N GLY A 71 4.21 -9.48 19.64
CA GLY A 71 4.28 -8.38 18.69
C GLY A 71 3.86 -8.77 17.29
N ILE A 72 3.43 -7.74 16.53
CA ILE A 72 3.08 -7.83 15.12
C ILE A 72 3.87 -6.76 14.37
N SER A 73 4.43 -7.10 13.22
CA SER A 73 5.12 -6.16 12.34
C SER A 73 4.59 -6.26 10.91
N PHE A 74 4.57 -5.13 10.21
CA PHE A 74 4.04 -5.03 8.86
C PHE A 74 5.13 -4.59 7.88
N GLY A 75 5.20 -5.28 6.75
CA GLY A 75 5.84 -4.84 5.53
C GLY A 75 4.81 -4.85 4.40
N GLY A 76 5.18 -4.36 3.23
CA GLY A 76 4.26 -4.45 2.10
C GLY A 76 4.73 -3.69 0.88
N GLN A 77 3.92 -3.76 -0.19
CA GLN A 77 4.17 -3.04 -1.43
C GLN A 77 4.27 -1.53 -1.18
N MET A 78 5.25 -0.94 -1.84
CA MET A 78 5.60 0.47 -1.68
C MET A 78 4.83 1.37 -2.66
N HIS A 79 4.89 2.68 -2.44
CA HIS A 79 4.48 3.74 -3.38
C HIS A 79 3.00 3.75 -3.82
N GLY A 80 2.18 2.83 -3.39
CA GLY A 80 0.74 2.85 -3.66
C GLY A 80 0.10 4.10 -3.05
N LEU A 81 -0.79 4.76 -3.80
CA LEU A 81 -1.55 5.89 -3.29
C LEU A 81 -2.89 5.39 -2.73
N VAL A 82 -3.05 5.45 -1.42
CA VAL A 82 -4.32 5.26 -0.71
C VAL A 82 -4.82 6.62 -0.23
N THR A 83 -6.09 6.93 -0.46
CA THR A 83 -6.71 8.19 -0.05
C THR A 83 -7.98 7.94 0.74
N LEU A 84 -8.08 8.59 1.91
CA LEU A 84 -9.22 8.48 2.81
C LEU A 84 -9.88 9.85 3.00
N ASP A 85 -11.18 9.83 3.26
CA ASP A 85 -11.96 11.00 3.65
C ASP A 85 -11.91 11.24 5.17
N ASP A 86 -12.72 12.17 5.65
CA ASP A 86 -12.83 12.56 7.06
C ASP A 86 -13.50 11.51 7.97
N GLN A 87 -14.10 10.48 7.36
CA GLN A 87 -14.69 9.32 8.06
C GLN A 87 -13.83 8.06 7.92
N ASP A 88 -12.58 8.20 7.48
CA ASP A 88 -11.65 7.10 7.20
C ASP A 88 -12.14 6.12 6.11
N GLN A 89 -13.02 6.59 5.21
CA GLN A 89 -13.49 5.77 4.10
C GLN A 89 -12.57 5.92 2.88
N VAL A 90 -12.34 4.81 2.21
CA VAL A 90 -11.54 4.79 0.97
C VAL A 90 -12.28 5.55 -0.14
N ILE A 91 -11.66 6.60 -0.68
CA ILE A 91 -12.24 7.47 -1.71
C ILE A 91 -12.25 6.80 -3.08
N ARG A 92 -11.23 6.00 -3.37
CA ARG A 92 -11.06 5.30 -4.63
C ARG A 92 -10.13 4.09 -4.49
N PRO A 93 -10.11 3.15 -5.46
CA PRO A 93 -9.08 2.11 -5.52
C PRO A 93 -7.67 2.74 -5.51
N ALA A 94 -6.76 2.12 -4.78
CA ALA A 94 -5.37 2.56 -4.69
C ALA A 94 -4.67 2.48 -6.05
N ILE A 95 -3.91 3.51 -6.41
CA ILE A 95 -3.04 3.50 -7.60
C ILE A 95 -1.72 2.86 -7.20
N LEU A 96 -1.37 1.72 -7.81
CA LEU A 96 -0.24 0.90 -7.39
C LEU A 96 1.12 1.39 -7.91
N TRP A 97 2.19 0.80 -7.37
CA TRP A 97 3.58 1.12 -7.70
C TRP A 97 3.95 0.85 -9.17
N ASN A 98 3.31 -0.13 -9.80
CA ASN A 98 3.49 -0.52 -11.21
C ASN A 98 2.53 0.18 -12.17
N ASP A 99 1.85 1.24 -11.72
CA ASP A 99 0.96 2.07 -12.54
C ASP A 99 1.75 3.13 -13.30
N GLY A 100 1.49 3.27 -14.60
CA GLY A 100 2.21 4.17 -15.51
C GLY A 100 1.46 5.44 -15.89
N ARG A 101 0.28 5.75 -15.30
CA ARG A 101 -0.58 6.87 -15.74
C ARG A 101 0.00 8.26 -15.52
N THR A 102 1.02 8.41 -14.68
CA THR A 102 1.51 9.69 -14.16
C THR A 102 2.74 10.23 -14.90
N SER A 103 2.90 9.92 -16.18
CA SER A 103 4.06 10.38 -16.97
C SER A 103 4.17 11.90 -17.02
N GLU A 104 3.08 12.61 -17.27
CA GLU A 104 3.05 14.08 -17.35
C GLU A 104 3.42 14.72 -15.99
N GLU A 105 2.89 14.21 -14.89
CA GLU A 105 3.19 14.69 -13.54
C GLU A 105 4.64 14.40 -13.15
N THR A 106 5.17 13.25 -13.57
CA THR A 106 6.58 12.88 -13.40
C THR A 106 7.49 13.86 -14.16
N ASP A 107 7.16 14.18 -15.41
CA ASP A 107 7.89 15.16 -16.21
C ASP A 107 7.81 16.56 -15.61
N TYR A 108 6.64 16.98 -15.14
CA TYR A 108 6.47 18.25 -14.42
C TYR A 108 7.38 18.34 -13.20
N LEU A 109 7.38 17.32 -12.35
CA LEU A 109 8.22 17.28 -11.15
C LEU A 109 9.71 17.34 -11.51
N ASN A 110 10.16 16.56 -12.48
CA ASN A 110 11.58 16.46 -12.82
C ASN A 110 12.10 17.67 -13.61
N ASN A 111 11.28 18.26 -14.49
CA ASN A 111 11.74 19.28 -15.45
C ASN A 111 11.30 20.69 -15.05
N VAL A 112 10.13 20.88 -14.42
CA VAL A 112 9.65 22.21 -14.00
C VAL A 112 10.04 22.52 -12.57
N ILE A 113 9.80 21.61 -11.61
CA ILE A 113 10.30 21.76 -10.22
C ILE A 113 11.82 21.59 -10.20
N GLY A 114 12.33 20.62 -10.94
CA GLY A 114 13.74 20.33 -11.15
C GLY A 114 14.26 19.19 -10.26
N LYS A 115 15.08 18.32 -10.87
CA LYS A 115 15.66 17.14 -10.20
C LYS A 115 16.50 17.49 -8.98
N ASP A 116 17.29 18.55 -9.07
CA ASP A 116 18.16 18.98 -7.96
C ASP A 116 17.35 19.40 -6.75
N LYS A 117 16.28 20.18 -6.97
CA LYS A 117 15.39 20.61 -5.90
C LYS A 117 14.61 19.43 -5.29
N LEU A 118 14.13 18.49 -6.13
CA LEU A 118 13.49 17.26 -5.65
C LEU A 118 14.46 16.44 -4.81
N SER A 119 15.67 16.22 -5.31
CA SER A 119 16.70 15.46 -4.59
C SER A 119 17.08 16.12 -3.26
N GLN A 120 17.11 17.45 -3.21
CA GLN A 120 17.36 18.17 -1.97
C GLN A 120 16.28 17.93 -0.90
N TYR A 121 15.00 17.86 -1.31
CA TYR A 121 13.88 17.69 -0.37
C TYR A 121 13.53 16.23 -0.08
N THR A 122 13.74 15.32 -1.02
CA THR A 122 13.23 13.95 -0.95
C THR A 122 14.32 12.88 -1.06
N ALA A 123 15.57 13.31 -1.25
CA ALA A 123 16.70 12.44 -1.59
C ALA A 123 16.50 11.60 -2.87
N ASN A 124 15.56 11.99 -3.73
CA ASN A 124 15.25 11.26 -4.95
C ASN A 124 14.71 12.19 -6.07
N ILE A 125 14.63 11.68 -7.29
CA ILE A 125 13.88 12.27 -8.40
C ILE A 125 12.49 11.64 -8.49
N ALA A 126 11.59 12.19 -9.32
CA ALA A 126 10.27 11.61 -9.50
C ALA A 126 10.28 10.43 -10.49
N PHE A 127 9.50 9.41 -10.19
CA PHE A 127 9.20 8.27 -11.06
C PHE A 127 7.69 8.03 -11.09
N ALA A 128 7.15 7.55 -12.22
CA ALA A 128 5.71 7.31 -12.37
C ALA A 128 5.13 6.36 -11.31
N GLY A 129 5.91 5.36 -10.87
CA GLY A 129 5.52 4.44 -9.80
C GLY A 129 5.47 5.05 -8.41
N PHE A 130 6.00 6.26 -8.17
CA PHE A 130 6.06 6.90 -6.86
C PHE A 130 4.74 7.59 -6.48
N THR A 131 4.55 7.86 -5.20
CA THR A 131 3.28 8.39 -4.66
C THR A 131 3.04 9.85 -5.07
N ALA A 132 4.06 10.70 -5.07
CA ALA A 132 3.88 12.14 -5.34
C ALA A 132 3.29 12.45 -6.73
N PRO A 133 3.74 11.82 -7.83
CA PRO A 133 3.09 12.00 -9.14
C PRO A 133 1.62 11.58 -9.15
N LYS A 134 1.26 10.52 -8.40
CA LYS A 134 -0.13 10.04 -8.31
C LYS A 134 -1.05 11.03 -7.59
N ILE A 135 -0.54 11.71 -6.57
CA ILE A 135 -1.26 12.79 -5.88
C ILE A 135 -1.56 13.94 -6.85
N LEU A 136 -0.56 14.37 -7.62
CA LEU A 136 -0.74 15.40 -8.64
C LEU A 136 -1.73 14.99 -9.71
N TRP A 137 -1.62 13.73 -10.19
CA TRP A 137 -2.53 13.17 -11.17
C TRP A 137 -3.98 13.19 -10.65
N MET A 138 -4.22 12.73 -9.43
CA MET A 138 -5.54 12.71 -8.82
C MET A 138 -6.10 14.12 -8.68
N LYS A 139 -5.30 15.09 -8.24
CA LYS A 139 -5.71 16.50 -8.14
C LYS A 139 -6.13 17.07 -9.48
N LYS A 140 -5.43 16.71 -10.57
CA LYS A 140 -5.70 17.19 -11.94
C LYS A 140 -6.90 16.49 -12.58
N ASN A 141 -6.98 15.18 -12.48
CA ASN A 141 -7.90 14.36 -13.25
C ASN A 141 -9.16 13.93 -12.46
N GLU A 142 -9.12 13.96 -11.13
CA GLU A 142 -10.24 13.61 -10.24
C GLU A 142 -10.44 14.69 -9.15
N PRO A 143 -10.61 15.98 -9.51
CA PRO A 143 -10.63 17.09 -8.55
C PRO A 143 -11.74 16.97 -7.51
N GLU A 144 -12.91 16.43 -7.86
CA GLU A 144 -14.02 16.25 -6.93
C GLU A 144 -13.73 15.16 -5.86
N LYS A 145 -13.02 14.09 -6.26
CA LYS A 145 -12.54 13.08 -5.31
C LYS A 145 -11.40 13.63 -4.47
N PHE A 146 -10.46 14.34 -5.11
CA PHE A 146 -9.32 14.94 -4.42
C PHE A 146 -9.75 15.95 -3.34
N ALA A 147 -10.83 16.70 -3.57
CA ALA A 147 -11.38 17.65 -2.59
C ALA A 147 -11.87 16.98 -1.29
N LYS A 148 -12.11 15.67 -1.30
CA LYS A 148 -12.53 14.88 -0.11
C LYS A 148 -11.35 14.28 0.64
N VAL A 149 -10.12 14.36 0.10
CA VAL A 149 -8.94 13.71 0.69
C VAL A 149 -8.54 14.44 1.96
N VAL A 150 -8.54 13.74 3.06
CA VAL A 150 -8.05 14.19 4.37
C VAL A 150 -6.77 13.46 4.75
N LYS A 151 -6.65 12.17 4.35
CA LYS A 151 -5.47 11.36 4.62
C LYS A 151 -4.92 10.74 3.34
N ILE A 152 -3.58 10.74 3.25
CA ILE A 152 -2.81 10.05 2.22
C ILE A 152 -1.95 9.02 2.93
N MET A 153 -2.03 7.77 2.49
CA MET A 153 -1.38 6.64 3.13
C MET A 153 -0.71 5.76 2.08
N LEU A 154 0.22 4.92 2.51
CA LEU A 154 0.76 3.82 1.74
C LEU A 154 -0.03 2.53 2.03
N PRO A 155 0.09 1.49 1.18
CA PRO A 155 -0.72 0.27 1.35
C PRO A 155 -0.63 -0.39 2.71
N LYS A 156 0.52 -0.32 3.39
CA LYS A 156 0.74 -0.93 4.71
C LYS A 156 0.24 -0.09 5.90
N ASP A 157 -0.05 1.21 5.68
CA ASP A 157 -0.40 2.14 6.76
C ASP A 157 -1.87 1.98 7.15
#